data_22d04c610022027760f977a4fe798404
#
_entry.id   22d04c610022027760f977a4fe798404
#
_cell.length_a   1.000
_cell.length_b   1.000
_cell.length_c   1.000
_cell.angle_alpha   90.00
_cell.angle_beta   90.00
_cell.angle_gamma   90.00
#
_symmetry.space_group_name_H-M   'P 1'
#
loop_
_entity.id
_entity.type
_entity.pdbx_description
1 polymer ?
#
loop_
_entity_poly.entity_id
_entity_poly.type
_entity_poly.pdbx_seq_one_letter_code
_entity_poly.pdbx_strand_id
1 'polypeptide(L)'
;LNDGALFFAAHPGHELRLFGWLRSARPTVCFLTDGSGSDGTPRLERTDALLAGLGAVPGPLYGVASDRVVYAALLGKDIPVFTELARRLGALLRSGNYSAIVGDAAEGYNPSHDVARMLVDAAVAIARAGGVHVDNYAFPLVGHPQKPPPACAAGPQPIRLDEATLDEKIETARAYARAAGGVLVSEVDEAIERFGLDAFRAEQLFVAGSGAQLEAVFDTERPFYETYGEQQVAAGRYSYVIRWDEHVRPIATALRELSASS
;
A
#
# COMPACT_ATOMS: atom_id res chain seq x y z
N LEU A 1 -15.36 -11.29 3.59
CA LEU A 1 -14.72 -10.03 3.12
C LEU A 1 -15.43 -9.40 1.91
N ASN A 2 -16.63 -9.86 1.56
CA ASN A 2 -17.29 -9.47 0.30
C ASN A 2 -18.25 -8.26 0.42
N ASP A 3 -18.61 -7.84 1.63
CA ASP A 3 -19.51 -6.70 1.82
C ASP A 3 -18.82 -5.59 2.61
N GLY A 4 -18.61 -4.43 1.95
CA GLY A 4 -18.07 -3.25 2.59
C GLY A 4 -16.56 -3.31 2.85
N ALA A 5 -15.74 -3.62 1.85
CA ALA A 5 -14.29 -3.52 1.95
C ALA A 5 -13.77 -2.17 1.44
N LEU A 6 -12.79 -1.60 2.13
CA LEU A 6 -11.99 -0.48 1.68
C LEU A 6 -10.58 -0.98 1.30
N PHE A 7 -10.09 -0.56 0.15
CA PHE A 7 -8.70 -0.74 -0.25
C PHE A 7 -7.97 0.60 -0.14
N PHE A 8 -6.82 0.61 0.51
CA PHE A 8 -5.97 1.79 0.59
C PHE A 8 -4.50 1.42 0.37
N ALA A 9 -3.91 1.91 -0.70
CA ALA A 9 -2.51 1.65 -1.04
C ALA A 9 -1.72 2.95 -1.27
N ALA A 10 -0.40 2.86 -1.31
CA ALA A 10 0.44 4.01 -1.57
C ALA A 10 0.25 4.54 -2.99
N HIS A 11 0.24 3.65 -3.98
CA HIS A 11 0.23 4.04 -5.39
C HIS A 11 -0.79 3.24 -6.22
N PRO A 12 -1.37 3.85 -7.27
CA PRO A 12 -2.08 3.13 -8.33
C PRO A 12 -1.18 2.08 -9.01
N GLY A 13 -1.72 0.88 -9.20
CA GLY A 13 -1.02 -0.31 -9.71
C GLY A 13 -0.81 -1.39 -8.65
N HIS A 14 -0.79 -1.05 -7.34
CA HIS A 14 -0.63 -2.01 -6.25
C HIS A 14 -1.83 -2.97 -6.16
N GLU A 15 -3.01 -2.48 -6.49
CA GLU A 15 -4.26 -3.25 -6.51
C GLU A 15 -4.19 -4.47 -7.42
N LEU A 16 -3.34 -4.47 -8.44
CA LEU A 16 -3.13 -5.60 -9.34
C LEU A 16 -2.62 -6.87 -8.63
N ARG A 17 -2.01 -6.73 -7.45
CA ARG A 17 -1.62 -7.87 -6.61
C ARG A 17 -2.82 -8.68 -6.15
N LEU A 18 -3.98 -8.03 -6.01
CA LEU A 18 -5.22 -8.62 -5.50
C LEU A 18 -6.36 -8.60 -6.55
N PHE A 19 -6.03 -8.92 -7.80
CA PHE A 19 -6.93 -8.84 -8.96
C PHE A 19 -8.23 -9.64 -8.78
N GLY A 20 -8.14 -10.89 -8.35
CA GLY A 20 -9.32 -11.73 -8.10
C GLY A 20 -10.09 -11.29 -6.86
N TRP A 21 -9.39 -10.82 -5.82
CA TRP A 21 -10.03 -10.25 -4.65
C TRP A 21 -10.83 -8.99 -5.01
N LEU A 22 -10.24 -8.07 -5.78
CA LEU A 22 -10.94 -6.86 -6.25
C LEU A 22 -12.23 -7.20 -7.01
N ARG A 23 -12.16 -8.19 -7.91
CA ARG A 23 -13.31 -8.65 -8.69
C ARG A 23 -14.41 -9.24 -7.80
N SER A 24 -14.05 -9.96 -6.74
CA SER A 24 -15.02 -10.59 -5.84
C SER A 24 -15.55 -9.63 -4.79
N ALA A 25 -14.70 -8.82 -4.17
CA ALA A 25 -15.05 -7.91 -3.08
C ALA A 25 -15.63 -6.58 -3.55
N ARG A 26 -15.27 -6.14 -4.77
CA ARG A 26 -15.68 -4.84 -5.36
C ARG A 26 -15.50 -3.67 -4.39
N PRO A 27 -14.29 -3.49 -3.84
CA PRO A 27 -14.06 -2.54 -2.76
C PRO A 27 -14.19 -1.09 -3.23
N THR A 28 -14.36 -0.19 -2.26
CA THR A 28 -14.00 1.22 -2.46
C THR A 28 -12.49 1.34 -2.43
N VAL A 29 -11.89 1.98 -3.45
CA VAL A 29 -10.43 2.06 -3.63
C VAL A 29 -9.93 3.47 -3.39
N CYS A 30 -8.90 3.59 -2.56
CA CYS A 30 -8.22 4.83 -2.22
C CYS A 30 -6.71 4.66 -2.43
N PHE A 31 -6.02 5.77 -2.74
CA PHE A 31 -4.56 5.81 -2.87
C PHE A 31 -3.99 7.04 -2.18
N LEU A 32 -2.83 6.88 -1.56
CA LEU A 32 -2.07 7.98 -0.97
C LEU A 32 -1.59 8.95 -2.06
N THR A 33 -1.07 8.41 -3.17
CA THR A 33 -0.56 9.23 -4.26
C THR A 33 -1.31 9.00 -5.57
N ASP A 34 -1.10 9.90 -6.53
CA ASP A 34 -1.60 9.78 -7.89
C ASP A 34 -0.76 8.84 -8.78
N GLY A 35 0.34 8.28 -8.24
CA GLY A 35 1.26 7.41 -8.94
C GLY A 35 2.08 8.09 -10.01
N SER A 36 2.26 9.42 -9.93
CA SER A 36 2.99 10.20 -10.94
C SER A 36 4.50 9.91 -11.01
N GLY A 37 5.06 9.29 -9.96
CA GLY A 37 6.47 8.91 -9.95
C GLY A 37 7.42 10.08 -10.21
N SER A 38 8.58 9.77 -10.82
CA SER A 38 9.60 10.78 -11.16
C SER A 38 9.29 11.56 -12.43
N ASP A 39 8.48 11.01 -13.33
CA ASP A 39 8.12 11.66 -14.60
C ASP A 39 6.97 12.65 -14.47
N GLY A 40 6.26 12.62 -13.34
CA GLY A 40 5.17 13.54 -13.03
C GLY A 40 3.84 13.21 -13.72
N THR A 41 3.71 12.03 -14.35
CA THR A 41 2.49 11.64 -15.06
C THR A 41 1.57 10.80 -14.17
N PRO A 42 0.40 11.30 -13.73
CA PRO A 42 -0.55 10.55 -12.92
C PRO A 42 -1.04 9.26 -13.59
N ARG A 43 -1.27 8.23 -12.80
CA ARG A 43 -1.75 6.92 -13.27
C ARG A 43 -3.23 6.65 -12.98
N LEU A 44 -3.93 7.60 -12.36
CA LEU A 44 -5.32 7.43 -11.88
C LEU A 44 -6.30 7.09 -13.01
N GLU A 45 -6.23 7.77 -14.16
CA GLU A 45 -7.12 7.52 -15.30
C GLU A 45 -7.04 6.07 -15.82
N ARG A 46 -5.82 5.49 -15.81
CA ARG A 46 -5.64 4.07 -16.20
C ARG A 46 -6.20 3.13 -15.15
N THR A 47 -6.03 3.50 -13.89
CA THR A 47 -6.57 2.74 -12.76
C THR A 47 -8.09 2.80 -12.75
N ASP A 48 -8.71 3.93 -13.11
CA ASP A 48 -10.18 4.04 -13.26
C ASP A 48 -10.73 3.01 -14.25
N ALA A 49 -10.09 2.84 -15.40
CA ALA A 49 -10.50 1.85 -16.39
C ALA A 49 -10.36 0.41 -15.86
N LEU A 50 -9.27 0.12 -15.11
CA LEU A 50 -9.07 -1.17 -14.45
C LEU A 50 -10.15 -1.43 -13.40
N LEU A 51 -10.39 -0.49 -12.50
CA LEU A 51 -11.38 -0.63 -11.42
C LEU A 51 -12.78 -0.83 -11.95
N ALA A 52 -13.16 -0.07 -12.99
CA ALA A 52 -14.45 -0.24 -13.66
C ALA A 52 -14.63 -1.65 -14.23
N GLY A 53 -13.58 -2.23 -14.84
CA GLY A 53 -13.58 -3.60 -15.35
C GLY A 53 -13.71 -4.67 -14.25
N LEU A 54 -13.27 -4.36 -13.03
CA LEU A 54 -13.33 -5.26 -11.86
C LEU A 54 -14.56 -4.99 -10.97
N GLY A 55 -15.36 -3.95 -11.28
CA GLY A 55 -16.53 -3.56 -10.47
C GLY A 55 -16.16 -2.86 -9.15
N ALA A 56 -14.91 -2.46 -8.96
CA ALA A 56 -14.45 -1.63 -7.85
C ALA A 56 -14.69 -0.14 -8.17
N VAL A 57 -14.74 0.71 -7.16
CA VAL A 57 -15.05 2.13 -7.32
C VAL A 57 -14.02 3.02 -6.64
N PRO A 58 -13.64 4.16 -7.24
CA PRO A 58 -12.83 5.16 -6.58
C PRO A 58 -13.50 5.72 -5.32
N GLY A 59 -12.72 5.88 -4.26
CA GLY A 59 -13.16 6.42 -2.98
C GLY A 59 -12.82 7.90 -2.78
N PRO A 60 -13.19 8.49 -1.62
CA PRO A 60 -12.94 9.91 -1.35
C PRO A 60 -11.47 10.30 -1.18
N LEU A 61 -10.58 9.33 -0.94
CA LEU A 61 -9.13 9.54 -0.80
C LEU A 61 -8.38 8.88 -1.97
N TYR A 62 -8.75 9.23 -3.17
CA TYR A 62 -8.23 8.63 -4.40
C TYR A 62 -7.16 9.53 -5.03
N GLY A 63 -5.88 9.17 -4.82
CA GLY A 63 -4.76 10.00 -5.30
C GLY A 63 -4.69 11.34 -4.57
N VAL A 64 -4.52 11.31 -3.24
CA VAL A 64 -4.63 12.51 -2.37
C VAL A 64 -3.62 13.58 -2.75
N ALA A 65 -2.41 13.18 -3.21
CA ALA A 65 -1.33 14.08 -3.58
C ALA A 65 -0.47 13.45 -4.70
N SER A 66 0.37 14.25 -5.35
CA SER A 66 1.39 13.68 -6.23
C SER A 66 2.50 12.99 -5.42
N ASP A 67 3.21 12.05 -6.04
CA ASP A 67 4.38 11.40 -5.41
C ASP A 67 5.38 12.45 -4.90
N ARG A 68 5.65 13.47 -5.70
CA ARG A 68 6.56 14.56 -5.31
C ARG A 68 6.13 15.24 -4.00
N VAL A 69 4.85 15.49 -3.81
CA VAL A 69 4.32 16.13 -2.59
C VAL A 69 4.49 15.22 -1.39
N VAL A 70 4.17 13.93 -1.52
CA VAL A 70 4.33 12.95 -0.45
C VAL A 70 5.81 12.77 -0.07
N TYR A 71 6.71 12.67 -1.05
CA TYR A 71 8.15 12.56 -0.78
C TYR A 71 8.72 13.84 -0.14
N ALA A 72 8.25 15.02 -0.56
CA ALA A 72 8.62 16.28 0.10
C ALA A 72 8.13 16.35 1.56
N ALA A 73 6.92 15.88 1.83
CA ALA A 73 6.38 15.80 3.19
C ALA A 73 7.17 14.79 4.07
N LEU A 74 7.61 13.66 3.50
CA LEU A 74 8.48 12.70 4.18
C LEU A 74 9.83 13.34 4.54
N LEU A 75 10.51 13.95 3.59
CA LEU A 75 11.80 14.64 3.80
C LEU A 75 11.68 15.81 4.79
N GLY A 76 10.57 16.55 4.71
CA GLY A 76 10.28 17.65 5.61
C GLY A 76 9.77 17.24 6.99
N LYS A 77 9.50 15.95 7.20
CA LYS A 77 8.87 15.44 8.43
C LYS A 77 7.56 16.18 8.74
N ASP A 78 6.73 16.36 7.70
CA ASP A 78 5.47 17.11 7.81
C ASP A 78 4.39 16.24 8.51
N ILE A 79 4.60 16.05 9.82
CA ILE A 79 3.71 15.26 10.69
C ILE A 79 2.23 15.68 10.55
N PRO A 80 1.88 16.99 10.51
CA PRO A 80 0.50 17.43 10.32
C PRO A 80 -0.18 16.85 9.10
N VAL A 81 0.49 16.75 7.96
CA VAL A 81 -0.06 16.16 6.73
C VAL A 81 -0.47 14.71 6.96
N PHE A 82 0.41 13.91 7.53
CA PHE A 82 0.15 12.47 7.74
C PHE A 82 -0.90 12.21 8.83
N THR A 83 -0.88 12.98 9.93
CA THR A 83 -1.88 12.85 10.99
C THR A 83 -3.27 13.28 10.52
N GLU A 84 -3.37 14.30 9.68
CA GLU A 84 -4.64 14.69 9.07
C GLU A 84 -5.16 13.64 8.09
N LEU A 85 -4.29 13.03 7.29
CA LEU A 85 -4.67 11.91 6.41
C LEU A 85 -5.19 10.72 7.21
N ALA A 86 -4.54 10.37 8.32
CA ALA A 86 -5.00 9.30 9.21
C ALA A 86 -6.39 9.60 9.80
N ARG A 87 -6.66 10.85 10.23
CA ARG A 87 -7.98 11.28 10.71
C ARG A 87 -9.04 11.18 9.62
N ARG A 88 -8.74 11.64 8.41
CA ARG A 88 -9.67 11.56 7.26
C ARG A 88 -9.99 10.11 6.90
N LEU A 89 -8.99 9.23 6.86
CA LEU A 89 -9.18 7.81 6.61
C LEU A 89 -9.97 7.14 7.76
N GLY A 90 -9.67 7.47 9.01
CA GLY A 90 -10.43 7.00 10.18
C GLY A 90 -11.88 7.49 10.18
N ALA A 91 -12.13 8.73 9.77
CA ALA A 91 -13.48 9.26 9.59
C ALA A 91 -14.24 8.51 8.47
N LEU A 92 -13.57 8.21 7.37
CA LEU A 92 -14.13 7.42 6.27
C LEU A 92 -14.52 6.02 6.74
N LEU A 93 -13.65 5.35 7.52
CA LEU A 93 -13.97 4.03 8.09
C LEU A 93 -15.18 4.06 9.02
N ARG A 94 -15.34 5.13 9.82
CA ARG A 94 -16.47 5.28 10.73
C ARG A 94 -17.79 5.56 10.03
N SER A 95 -17.77 6.28 8.92
CA SER A 95 -18.98 6.72 8.20
C SER A 95 -19.43 5.76 7.11
N GLY A 96 -18.55 4.87 6.63
CA GLY A 96 -18.71 4.18 5.36
C GLY A 96 -19.18 2.73 5.43
N ASN A 97 -19.58 2.21 6.59
CA ASN A 97 -20.03 0.80 6.77
C ASN A 97 -18.99 -0.23 6.25
N TYR A 98 -17.69 0.06 6.43
CA TYR A 98 -16.64 -0.87 6.05
C TYR A 98 -16.40 -1.92 7.15
N SER A 99 -16.46 -3.19 6.78
CA SER A 99 -16.11 -4.31 7.66
C SER A 99 -14.62 -4.61 7.69
N ALA A 100 -13.91 -4.24 6.62
CA ALA A 100 -12.48 -4.47 6.48
C ALA A 100 -11.78 -3.36 5.69
N ILE A 101 -10.49 -3.15 6.00
CA ILE A 101 -9.58 -2.38 5.17
C ILE A 101 -8.40 -3.27 4.76
N VAL A 102 -8.01 -3.18 3.50
CA VAL A 102 -6.89 -3.90 2.90
C VAL A 102 -5.89 -2.88 2.35
N GLY A 103 -4.62 -3.01 2.70
CA GLY A 103 -3.58 -2.09 2.23
C GLY A 103 -2.22 -2.74 2.06
N ASP A 104 -1.28 -1.96 1.56
CA ASP A 104 0.11 -2.40 1.40
C ASP A 104 0.68 -2.90 2.72
N ALA A 105 1.54 -3.92 2.67
CA ALA A 105 2.41 -4.22 3.79
C ALA A 105 3.57 -3.22 3.85
N ALA A 106 4.06 -2.95 5.04
CA ALA A 106 5.34 -2.27 5.20
C ALA A 106 6.46 -3.31 5.10
N GLU A 107 7.29 -3.18 4.08
CA GLU A 107 8.35 -4.14 3.76
C GLU A 107 9.75 -3.48 3.77
N GLY A 108 9.85 -2.18 4.13
CA GLY A 108 11.11 -1.43 4.10
C GLY A 108 11.66 -1.21 2.69
N TYR A 109 10.86 -1.44 1.66
CA TYR A 109 11.27 -1.31 0.27
C TYR A 109 11.14 0.12 -0.25
N ASN A 110 10.02 0.77 0.06
CA ASN A 110 9.70 2.13 -0.35
C ASN A 110 9.06 2.89 0.83
N PRO A 111 9.55 4.09 1.20
CA PRO A 111 9.06 4.78 2.39
C PRO A 111 7.60 5.22 2.29
N SER A 112 7.06 5.48 1.08
CA SER A 112 5.64 5.81 0.92
C SER A 112 4.73 4.60 1.12
N HIS A 113 5.18 3.37 0.78
CA HIS A 113 4.43 2.14 1.08
C HIS A 113 4.34 1.93 2.60
N ASP A 114 5.46 2.07 3.29
CA ASP A 114 5.52 1.89 4.74
C ASP A 114 4.63 2.91 5.46
N VAL A 115 4.68 4.19 5.04
CA VAL A 115 3.82 5.23 5.61
C VAL A 115 2.34 5.00 5.25
N ALA A 116 2.01 4.53 4.06
CA ALA A 116 0.63 4.16 3.72
C ALA A 116 0.09 3.08 4.66
N ARG A 117 0.92 2.07 5.02
CA ARG A 117 0.55 1.06 6.02
C ARG A 117 0.31 1.69 7.39
N MET A 118 1.19 2.57 7.84
CA MET A 118 1.07 3.26 9.14
C MET A 118 -0.19 4.15 9.20
N LEU A 119 -0.54 4.80 8.10
CA LEU A 119 -1.79 5.56 7.98
C LEU A 119 -3.02 4.66 8.16
N VAL A 120 -3.03 3.49 7.54
CA VAL A 120 -4.12 2.52 7.70
C VAL A 120 -4.21 2.03 9.13
N ASP A 121 -3.09 1.69 9.78
CA ASP A 121 -3.08 1.22 11.17
C ASP A 121 -3.62 2.28 12.13
N ALA A 122 -3.20 3.54 11.95
CA ALA A 122 -3.70 4.67 12.72
C ALA A 122 -5.21 4.90 12.48
N ALA A 123 -5.66 4.86 11.24
CA ALA A 123 -7.06 5.04 10.88
C ALA A 123 -7.97 3.95 11.48
N VAL A 124 -7.51 2.70 11.47
CA VAL A 124 -8.23 1.57 12.11
C VAL A 124 -8.32 1.78 13.62
N ALA A 125 -7.24 2.21 14.26
CA ALA A 125 -7.26 2.50 15.70
C ALA A 125 -8.22 3.65 16.04
N ILE A 126 -8.23 4.73 15.25
CA ILE A 126 -9.18 5.85 15.38
C ILE A 126 -10.64 5.37 15.20
N ALA A 127 -10.89 4.50 14.21
CA ALA A 127 -12.24 3.95 13.98
C ALA A 127 -12.71 3.08 15.17
N ARG A 128 -11.82 2.22 15.68
CA ARG A 128 -12.09 1.36 16.82
C ARG A 128 -12.32 2.14 18.11
N ALA A 129 -11.56 3.18 18.37
CA ALA A 129 -11.78 4.09 19.51
C ALA A 129 -13.15 4.79 19.42
N GLY A 130 -13.63 5.06 18.20
CA GLY A 130 -14.99 5.54 17.93
C GLY A 130 -16.09 4.47 17.95
N GLY A 131 -15.79 3.24 18.37
CA GLY A 131 -16.75 2.13 18.50
C GLY A 131 -17.02 1.36 17.21
N VAL A 132 -16.28 1.61 16.13
CA VAL A 132 -16.44 0.88 14.86
C VAL A 132 -15.38 -0.19 14.71
N HIS A 133 -15.83 -1.46 14.58
CA HIS A 133 -14.92 -2.57 14.36
C HIS A 133 -14.61 -2.69 12.86
N VAL A 134 -13.31 -2.67 12.51
CA VAL A 134 -12.81 -2.85 11.16
C VAL A 134 -11.67 -3.85 11.21
N ASP A 135 -11.76 -4.90 10.39
CA ASP A 135 -10.65 -5.84 10.18
C ASP A 135 -9.54 -5.16 9.37
N ASN A 136 -8.29 -5.40 9.77
CA ASN A 136 -7.13 -4.76 9.17
C ASN A 136 -6.23 -5.79 8.51
N TYR A 137 -6.14 -5.75 7.19
CA TYR A 137 -5.35 -6.67 6.39
C TYR A 137 -4.28 -5.98 5.59
N ALA A 138 -3.17 -6.70 5.39
CA ALA A 138 -2.06 -6.30 4.54
C ALA A 138 -1.80 -7.34 3.46
N PHE A 139 -1.18 -6.93 2.36
CA PHE A 139 -0.68 -7.81 1.33
C PHE A 139 0.75 -7.41 0.93
N PRO A 140 1.63 -8.39 0.60
CA PRO A 140 2.99 -8.08 0.19
C PRO A 140 3.04 -7.55 -1.25
N LEU A 141 3.90 -6.57 -1.47
CA LEU A 141 4.20 -6.02 -2.79
C LEU A 141 5.50 -6.60 -3.38
N VAL A 142 6.53 -6.67 -2.54
CA VAL A 142 7.89 -7.05 -2.94
C VAL A 142 8.26 -8.44 -2.43
N GLY A 143 7.75 -8.82 -1.27
CA GLY A 143 7.91 -10.14 -0.70
C GLY A 143 7.14 -11.21 -1.47
N HIS A 144 7.33 -12.47 -1.05
CA HIS A 144 6.63 -13.60 -1.64
C HIS A 144 5.11 -13.46 -1.44
N PRO A 145 4.28 -13.56 -2.51
CA PRO A 145 2.83 -13.28 -2.44
C PRO A 145 2.06 -14.09 -1.38
N GLN A 146 2.55 -15.27 -1.03
CA GLN A 146 1.87 -16.21 -0.11
C GLN A 146 2.57 -16.33 1.25
N LYS A 147 3.55 -15.49 1.56
CA LYS A 147 4.24 -15.50 2.86
C LYS A 147 3.91 -14.24 3.65
N PRO A 148 3.74 -14.34 4.98
CA PRO A 148 3.44 -13.17 5.78
C PRO A 148 4.56 -12.15 5.69
N PRO A 149 4.22 -10.87 5.40
CA PRO A 149 5.18 -9.77 5.49
C PRO A 149 5.62 -9.52 6.93
N PRO A 150 6.65 -8.69 7.15
CA PRO A 150 7.05 -8.28 8.49
C PRO A 150 5.87 -7.77 9.32
N ALA A 151 5.85 -8.08 10.60
CA ALA A 151 4.80 -7.70 11.55
C ALA A 151 3.36 -8.14 11.17
N CYS A 152 3.20 -9.10 10.27
CA CYS A 152 1.89 -9.64 9.88
C CYS A 152 1.72 -11.09 10.36
N ALA A 153 0.47 -11.45 10.64
CA ALA A 153 0.08 -12.81 10.99
C ALA A 153 -0.75 -13.47 9.88
N ALA A 154 -0.98 -14.79 10.00
CA ALA A 154 -1.85 -15.52 9.09
C ALA A 154 -3.24 -14.86 9.04
N GLY A 155 -3.74 -14.70 7.83
CA GLY A 155 -5.04 -14.11 7.55
C GLY A 155 -6.09 -15.15 7.11
N PRO A 156 -7.17 -14.69 6.48
CA PRO A 156 -8.21 -15.58 5.94
C PRO A 156 -7.66 -16.51 4.87
N GLN A 157 -8.47 -17.48 4.47
CA GLN A 157 -8.11 -18.39 3.37
C GLN A 157 -7.82 -17.61 2.08
N PRO A 158 -6.76 -17.97 1.35
CA PRO A 158 -6.40 -17.28 0.10
C PRO A 158 -7.48 -17.48 -0.95
N ILE A 159 -7.64 -16.47 -1.78
CA ILE A 159 -8.43 -16.59 -3.02
C ILE A 159 -7.56 -17.30 -4.06
N ARG A 160 -8.00 -18.48 -4.49
CA ARG A 160 -7.33 -19.24 -5.55
C ARG A 160 -7.90 -18.86 -6.90
N LEU A 161 -7.03 -18.43 -7.78
CA LEU A 161 -7.37 -18.11 -9.16
C LEU A 161 -7.31 -19.40 -10.00
N ASP A 162 -8.29 -19.57 -10.86
CA ASP A 162 -8.18 -20.52 -11.94
C ASP A 162 -7.16 -20.05 -13.00
N GLU A 163 -6.85 -20.90 -13.97
CA GLU A 163 -5.83 -20.61 -14.95
C GLU A 163 -6.18 -19.37 -15.79
N ALA A 164 -7.43 -19.28 -16.24
CA ALA A 164 -7.89 -18.16 -17.05
C ALA A 164 -7.83 -16.84 -16.31
N THR A 165 -8.20 -16.82 -15.03
CA THR A 165 -8.12 -15.60 -14.18
C THR A 165 -6.69 -15.23 -13.86
N LEU A 166 -5.79 -16.21 -13.67
CA LEU A 166 -4.37 -15.94 -13.49
C LEU A 166 -3.75 -15.32 -14.75
N ASP A 167 -4.03 -15.90 -15.92
CA ASP A 167 -3.55 -15.35 -17.19
C ASP A 167 -4.05 -13.91 -17.40
N GLU A 168 -5.34 -13.68 -17.17
CA GLU A 168 -5.93 -12.34 -17.25
C GLU A 168 -5.26 -11.34 -16.28
N LYS A 169 -5.00 -11.75 -15.04
CA LYS A 169 -4.25 -10.95 -14.04
C LYS A 169 -2.88 -10.54 -14.56
N ILE A 170 -2.11 -11.50 -15.06
CA ILE A 170 -0.74 -11.24 -15.52
C ILE A 170 -0.73 -10.37 -16.77
N GLU A 171 -1.61 -10.65 -17.74
CA GLU A 171 -1.71 -9.83 -18.95
C GLU A 171 -2.18 -8.41 -18.63
N THR A 172 -3.12 -8.25 -17.70
CA THR A 172 -3.57 -6.93 -17.21
C THR A 172 -2.43 -6.18 -16.53
N ALA A 173 -1.66 -6.84 -15.66
CA ALA A 173 -0.52 -6.23 -14.98
C ALA A 173 0.57 -5.79 -15.99
N ARG A 174 0.87 -6.63 -16.98
CA ARG A 174 1.81 -6.28 -18.05
C ARG A 174 1.32 -5.13 -18.91
N ALA A 175 0.03 -5.13 -19.29
CA ALA A 175 -0.57 -4.05 -20.06
C ALA A 175 -0.55 -2.72 -19.29
N TYR A 176 -0.88 -2.76 -17.99
CA TYR A 176 -0.81 -1.61 -17.10
C TYR A 176 0.64 -1.07 -17.00
N ALA A 177 1.60 -1.95 -16.76
CA ALA A 177 3.01 -1.60 -16.65
C ALA A 177 3.55 -0.97 -17.95
N ARG A 178 3.25 -1.55 -19.12
CA ARG A 178 3.63 -0.97 -20.41
C ARG A 178 3.04 0.42 -20.63
N ALA A 179 1.78 0.62 -20.25
CA ALA A 179 1.12 1.90 -20.39
C ALA A 179 1.63 2.96 -19.39
N ALA A 180 2.05 2.53 -18.19
CA ALA A 180 2.65 3.40 -17.19
C ALA A 180 4.12 3.74 -17.49
N GLY A 181 4.83 2.83 -18.17
CA GLY A 181 6.25 3.01 -18.53
C GLY A 181 7.20 2.93 -17.32
N GLY A 182 8.45 3.33 -17.57
CA GLY A 182 9.46 3.38 -16.52
C GLY A 182 9.82 2.00 -15.96
N VAL A 183 10.12 1.98 -14.67
CA VAL A 183 10.55 0.76 -13.94
C VAL A 183 9.47 -0.32 -13.86
N LEU A 184 8.19 0.05 -13.95
CA LEU A 184 7.10 -0.92 -13.83
C LEU A 184 7.10 -1.96 -14.95
N VAL A 185 7.71 -1.66 -16.09
CA VAL A 185 7.72 -2.56 -17.27
C VAL A 185 8.40 -3.89 -16.94
N SER A 186 9.49 -3.87 -16.17
CA SER A 186 10.22 -5.09 -15.79
C SER A 186 9.72 -5.74 -14.49
N GLU A 187 9.11 -4.97 -13.58
CA GLU A 187 8.76 -5.45 -12.23
C GLU A 187 7.84 -6.68 -12.22
N VAL A 188 6.91 -6.79 -13.18
CA VAL A 188 5.99 -7.94 -13.26
C VAL A 188 6.76 -9.20 -13.63
N ASP A 189 7.62 -9.13 -14.65
CA ASP A 189 8.38 -10.27 -15.13
C ASP A 189 9.49 -10.67 -14.15
N GLU A 190 10.16 -9.71 -13.52
CA GLU A 190 11.14 -9.93 -12.44
C GLU A 190 10.50 -10.63 -11.23
N ALA A 191 9.28 -10.24 -10.86
CA ALA A 191 8.54 -10.90 -9.78
C ALA A 191 8.17 -12.35 -10.13
N ILE A 192 7.75 -12.61 -11.38
CA ILE A 192 7.47 -13.97 -11.87
C ILE A 192 8.74 -14.82 -11.94
N GLU A 193 9.86 -14.25 -12.40
CA GLU A 193 11.16 -14.92 -12.40
C GLU A 193 11.61 -15.30 -10.99
N ARG A 194 11.44 -14.38 -10.05
CA ARG A 194 11.87 -14.57 -8.65
C ARG A 194 11.05 -15.60 -7.88
N PHE A 195 9.74 -15.63 -8.07
CA PHE A 195 8.82 -16.42 -7.24
C PHE A 195 8.15 -17.59 -7.96
N GLY A 196 8.21 -17.60 -9.28
CA GLY A 196 7.44 -18.51 -10.13
C GLY A 196 5.99 -18.02 -10.32
N LEU A 197 5.39 -18.36 -11.48
CA LEU A 197 4.03 -17.96 -11.82
C LEU A 197 2.99 -18.49 -10.80
N ASP A 198 3.18 -19.72 -10.30
CA ASP A 198 2.27 -20.33 -9.33
C ASP A 198 2.17 -19.56 -8.00
N ALA A 199 3.18 -18.76 -7.64
CA ALA A 199 3.11 -17.93 -6.45
C ALA A 199 2.00 -16.86 -6.54
N PHE A 200 1.59 -16.49 -7.75
CA PHE A 200 0.55 -15.49 -8.02
C PHE A 200 -0.86 -16.09 -8.20
N ARG A 201 -0.96 -17.43 -8.17
CA ARG A 201 -2.24 -18.16 -8.27
C ARG A 201 -3.10 -18.04 -7.00
N ALA A 202 -2.50 -17.73 -5.87
CA ALA A 202 -3.20 -17.54 -4.61
C ALA A 202 -2.98 -16.12 -4.09
N GLU A 203 -4.06 -15.38 -3.97
CA GLU A 203 -4.05 -14.04 -3.41
C GLU A 203 -4.31 -14.12 -1.90
N GLN A 204 -3.28 -13.82 -1.12
CA GLN A 204 -3.30 -13.96 0.33
C GLN A 204 -3.36 -12.60 1.00
N LEU A 205 -4.33 -12.43 1.89
CA LEU A 205 -4.36 -11.34 2.85
C LEU A 205 -3.79 -11.82 4.18
N PHE A 206 -3.11 -10.93 4.87
CA PHE A 206 -2.51 -11.17 6.19
C PHE A 206 -3.09 -10.21 7.21
N VAL A 207 -3.29 -10.67 8.43
CA VAL A 207 -3.70 -9.78 9.52
C VAL A 207 -2.55 -8.85 9.83
N ALA A 208 -2.78 -7.55 9.70
CA ALA A 208 -1.78 -6.55 10.01
C ALA A 208 -1.52 -6.49 11.52
N GLY A 209 -0.26 -6.41 11.89
CA GLY A 209 0.17 -6.22 13.27
C GLY A 209 -0.05 -4.79 13.76
N SER A 210 0.40 -4.51 14.96
CA SER A 210 0.37 -3.15 15.50
C SER A 210 1.52 -2.29 14.95
N GLY A 211 1.35 -0.97 14.96
CA GLY A 211 2.42 -0.03 14.61
C GLY A 211 3.69 -0.23 15.44
N ALA A 212 3.58 -0.60 16.72
CA ALA A 212 4.74 -0.91 17.56
C ALA A 212 5.52 -2.15 17.09
N GLN A 213 4.83 -3.18 16.58
CA GLN A 213 5.49 -4.36 16.00
C GLN A 213 6.24 -4.00 14.71
N LEU A 214 5.67 -3.12 13.91
CA LEU A 214 6.30 -2.64 12.69
C LEU A 214 7.56 -1.80 12.98
N GLU A 215 7.47 -0.87 13.93
CA GLU A 215 8.62 -0.07 14.38
C GLU A 215 9.76 -0.99 14.85
N ALA A 216 9.46 -2.04 15.65
CA ALA A 216 10.45 -2.98 16.14
C ALA A 216 11.20 -3.74 15.02
N VAL A 217 10.55 -4.00 13.89
CA VAL A 217 11.22 -4.59 12.72
C VAL A 217 12.27 -3.62 12.18
N PHE A 218 11.89 -2.38 11.92
CA PHE A 218 12.81 -1.38 11.35
C PHE A 218 13.87 -0.86 12.32
N ASP A 219 13.70 -1.11 13.62
CA ASP A 219 14.74 -0.86 14.62
C ASP A 219 15.89 -1.87 14.54
N THR A 220 15.62 -3.04 13.98
CA THR A 220 16.61 -4.13 13.86
C THR A 220 17.10 -4.35 12.43
N GLU A 221 16.28 -4.02 11.45
CA GLU A 221 16.57 -4.25 10.02
C GLU A 221 16.56 -2.92 9.27
N ARG A 222 17.70 -2.57 8.70
CA ARG A 222 17.81 -1.36 7.88
C ARG A 222 16.94 -1.47 6.63
N PRO A 223 15.97 -0.53 6.40
CA PRO A 223 15.13 -0.55 5.21
C PRO A 223 15.92 -0.45 3.91
N PHE A 224 15.50 -1.20 2.90
CA PHE A 224 16.13 -1.19 1.57
C PHE A 224 16.15 0.19 0.93
N TYR A 225 15.09 1.01 1.11
CA TYR A 225 15.03 2.35 0.52
C TYR A 225 16.17 3.28 0.97
N GLU A 226 16.80 3.04 2.13
CA GLU A 226 17.97 3.80 2.56
C GLU A 226 19.19 3.44 1.72
N THR A 227 19.47 2.14 1.57
CA THR A 227 20.61 1.67 0.75
C THR A 227 20.42 2.06 -0.72
N TYR A 228 19.21 1.90 -1.23
CA TYR A 228 18.86 2.34 -2.57
C TYR A 228 19.02 3.86 -2.74
N GLY A 229 18.49 4.64 -1.78
CA GLY A 229 18.63 6.09 -1.77
C GLY A 229 20.09 6.57 -1.78
N GLU A 230 20.96 5.94 -1.01
CA GLU A 230 22.40 6.22 -0.99
C GLU A 230 23.05 5.97 -2.37
N GLN A 231 22.69 4.85 -3.01
CA GLN A 231 23.15 4.56 -4.37
C GLN A 231 22.65 5.60 -5.38
N GLN A 232 21.40 6.05 -5.27
CA GLN A 232 20.85 7.07 -6.17
C GLN A 232 21.50 8.45 -5.95
N VAL A 233 21.82 8.82 -4.71
CA VAL A 233 22.57 10.05 -4.39
C VAL A 233 24.00 9.96 -4.92
N ALA A 234 24.69 8.85 -4.70
CA ALA A 234 26.05 8.64 -5.23
C ALA A 234 26.09 8.68 -6.76
N ALA A 235 25.01 8.26 -7.44
CA ALA A 235 24.85 8.33 -8.88
C ALA A 235 24.36 9.72 -9.39
N GLY A 236 24.17 10.70 -8.51
CA GLY A 236 23.70 12.04 -8.86
C GLY A 236 22.22 12.13 -9.30
N ARG A 237 21.43 11.08 -9.07
CA ARG A 237 20.01 11.03 -9.44
C ARG A 237 19.09 11.59 -8.36
N TYR A 238 19.48 11.45 -7.09
CA TYR A 238 18.75 12.00 -5.94
C TYR A 238 19.62 13.03 -5.23
N SER A 239 18.98 14.03 -4.62
CA SER A 239 19.65 15.03 -3.77
C SER A 239 19.70 14.64 -2.30
N TYR A 240 18.80 13.74 -1.87
CA TYR A 240 18.63 13.35 -0.46
C TYR A 240 18.30 11.87 -0.34
N VAL A 241 18.59 11.32 0.84
CA VAL A 241 18.20 9.96 1.23
C VAL A 241 17.09 10.06 2.27
N ILE A 242 15.97 9.41 2.05
CA ILE A 242 14.97 9.22 3.12
C ILE A 242 15.49 8.11 4.05
N ARG A 243 15.52 8.39 5.35
CA ARG A 243 16.00 7.47 6.39
C ARG A 243 14.89 7.14 7.36
N TRP A 244 14.88 5.91 7.86
CA TRP A 244 13.93 5.47 8.87
C TRP A 244 13.98 6.37 10.11
N ASP A 245 15.13 6.43 10.76
CA ASP A 245 15.29 7.15 12.03
C ASP A 245 15.01 8.65 11.91
N GLU A 246 15.44 9.24 10.81
CA GLU A 246 15.38 10.69 10.64
C GLU A 246 14.04 11.19 10.12
N HIS A 247 13.43 10.46 9.17
CA HIS A 247 12.29 10.96 8.42
C HIS A 247 11.00 10.17 8.69
N VAL A 248 11.06 8.83 8.68
CA VAL A 248 9.87 7.99 8.77
C VAL A 248 9.45 7.72 10.21
N ARG A 249 10.40 7.39 11.10
CA ARG A 249 10.11 7.14 12.51
C ARG A 249 9.37 8.28 13.24
N PRO A 250 9.71 9.57 13.08
CA PRO A 250 8.93 10.65 13.69
C PRO A 250 7.46 10.65 13.26
N ILE A 251 7.18 10.32 12.00
CA ILE A 251 5.82 10.21 11.45
C ILE A 251 5.12 8.98 12.04
N ALA A 252 5.79 7.82 12.08
CA ALA A 252 5.27 6.59 12.67
C ALA A 252 4.88 6.79 14.14
N THR A 253 5.76 7.42 14.92
CA THR A 253 5.52 7.73 16.33
C THR A 253 4.30 8.63 16.49
N ALA A 254 4.20 9.70 15.71
CA ALA A 254 3.05 10.62 15.78
C ALA A 254 1.73 9.95 15.39
N LEU A 255 1.73 9.07 14.39
CA LEU A 255 0.55 8.29 13.99
C LEU A 255 0.11 7.32 15.08
N ARG A 256 1.06 6.67 15.76
CA ARG A 256 0.79 5.77 16.89
C ARG A 256 0.23 6.54 18.11
N GLU A 257 0.79 7.70 18.43
CA GLU A 257 0.32 8.56 19.53
C GLU A 257 -1.08 9.12 19.25
N LEU A 258 -1.36 9.51 18.01
CA LEU A 258 -2.70 9.92 17.57
C LEU A 258 -3.73 8.81 17.83
N SER A 259 -3.37 7.56 17.54
CA SER A 259 -4.21 6.38 17.75
C SER A 259 -4.51 6.10 19.20
N ALA A 260 -3.58 6.41 20.12
CA ALA A 260 -3.74 6.22 21.55
C ALA A 260 -4.57 7.31 22.23
N SER A 261 -4.72 8.46 21.55
CA SER A 261 -5.42 9.65 22.09
C SER A 261 -6.86 9.80 21.56
N SER A 262 -7.29 8.91 20.66
CA SER A 262 -8.59 8.92 19.98
C SER A 262 -9.57 7.96 20.66
#